data_b11b01154d73c92aef4325596f82cade
#
_entry.id   b11b01154d73c92aef4325596f82cade
#
_cell.length_a   1.000
_cell.length_b   1.000
_cell.length_c   1.000
_cell.angle_alpha   90.00
_cell.angle_beta   90.00
_cell.angle_gamma   90.00
#
_symmetry.space_group_name_H-M   'P 1'
#
loop_
_entity.id
_entity.type
_entity.pdbx_description
1 polymer ?
#
loop_
_entity_poly.entity_id
_entity_poly.type
_entity_poly.pdbx_seq_one_letter_code
_entity_poly.pdbx_strand_id
1 'polypeptide(L)'
;EFRPCVISDVDIIVDNMRLPDIRECALVGVSPKLALHVPFVEDGARGFTICHNNKPIAMCGITPMDKYMHTGKIWFLGTDDVDKIWKSFYKHSKLILSFLSIDYDVVENYVPVDHHKTIRWLKWIGFEVENQQYFIDHHEFVRVFYCNLNKFESNNRLSERPVLH
;
A
#
# COMPACT_ATOMS: atom_id res chain seq x y z
N GLU A 1 -15.09 9.37 -0.02
CA GLU A 1 -15.56 7.98 -0.11
C GLU A 1 -14.37 7.05 -0.33
N PHE A 2 -14.43 5.87 0.28
CA PHE A 2 -13.48 4.77 0.09
C PHE A 2 -14.28 3.53 -0.32
N ARG A 3 -14.00 2.97 -1.49
CA ARG A 3 -14.76 1.85 -2.06
C ARG A 3 -13.87 0.88 -2.85
N PRO A 4 -14.30 -0.36 -3.10
CA PRO A 4 -13.60 -1.22 -4.06
C PRO A 4 -13.39 -0.52 -5.39
N CYS A 5 -12.22 -0.72 -6.01
CA CYS A 5 -11.92 -0.11 -7.30
C CYS A 5 -12.73 -0.77 -8.43
N VAL A 6 -13.00 0.02 -9.46
CA VAL A 6 -13.58 -0.44 -10.72
C VAL A 6 -12.65 -0.07 -11.87
N ILE A 7 -12.69 -0.83 -12.96
CA ILE A 7 -11.73 -0.68 -14.07
C ILE A 7 -11.74 0.75 -14.68
N SER A 8 -12.89 1.41 -14.68
CA SER A 8 -13.02 2.79 -15.20
C SER A 8 -12.29 3.84 -14.35
N ASP A 9 -11.94 3.54 -13.09
CA ASP A 9 -11.18 4.46 -12.24
C ASP A 9 -9.74 4.62 -12.74
N VAL A 10 -9.20 3.58 -13.36
CA VAL A 10 -7.80 3.53 -13.82
C VAL A 10 -7.50 4.66 -14.77
N ASP A 11 -8.26 4.80 -15.86
CA ASP A 11 -7.99 5.82 -16.87
C ASP A 11 -8.15 7.24 -16.29
N ILE A 12 -9.14 7.47 -15.43
CA ILE A 12 -9.35 8.75 -14.75
C ILE A 12 -8.13 9.16 -13.91
N ILE A 13 -7.57 8.21 -13.17
CA ILE A 13 -6.43 8.47 -12.30
C ILE A 13 -5.14 8.60 -13.12
N VAL A 14 -4.91 7.75 -14.12
CA VAL A 14 -3.73 7.82 -14.99
C VAL A 14 -3.63 9.16 -15.71
N ASP A 15 -4.74 9.63 -16.29
CA ASP A 15 -4.81 10.89 -17.04
C ASP A 15 -4.50 12.13 -16.16
N ASN A 16 -4.67 12.01 -14.85
CA ASN A 16 -4.48 13.10 -13.88
C ASN A 16 -3.42 12.77 -12.82
N MET A 17 -2.61 11.73 -13.04
CA MET A 17 -1.67 11.25 -12.03
C MET A 17 -0.61 12.31 -11.68
N ARG A 18 -0.35 12.46 -10.39
CA ARG A 18 0.67 13.39 -9.90
C ARG A 18 2.07 12.95 -10.30
N LEU A 19 2.93 13.93 -10.55
CA LEU A 19 4.27 13.70 -11.08
C LEU A 19 5.15 12.78 -10.18
N PRO A 20 5.12 12.85 -8.83
CA PRO A 20 5.88 11.93 -8.00
C PRO A 20 5.53 10.46 -8.25
N ASP A 21 4.24 10.14 -8.42
CA ASP A 21 3.79 8.76 -8.64
C ASP A 21 4.17 8.25 -10.03
N ILE A 22 4.10 9.11 -11.05
CA ILE A 22 4.59 8.78 -12.40
C ILE A 22 6.08 8.45 -12.35
N ARG A 23 6.87 9.25 -11.63
CA ARG A 23 8.32 9.02 -11.47
C ARG A 23 8.61 7.72 -10.72
N GLU A 24 7.87 7.45 -9.65
CA GLU A 24 8.02 6.21 -8.87
C GLU A 24 7.73 4.98 -9.75
N CYS A 25 6.66 4.99 -10.54
CA CYS A 25 6.38 3.93 -11.51
C CYS A 25 7.52 3.75 -12.51
N ALA A 26 8.07 4.84 -13.04
CA ALA A 26 9.19 4.80 -13.98
C ALA A 26 10.46 4.22 -13.36
N LEU A 27 10.77 4.54 -12.10
CA LEU A 27 11.93 4.02 -11.36
C LEU A 27 11.91 2.49 -11.23
N VAL A 28 10.72 1.89 -11.12
CA VAL A 28 10.56 0.44 -11.03
C VAL A 28 10.21 -0.21 -12.38
N GLY A 29 10.26 0.55 -13.47
CA GLY A 29 10.05 0.03 -14.83
C GLY A 29 8.62 -0.36 -15.16
N VAL A 30 7.63 0.18 -14.46
CA VAL A 30 6.20 -0.13 -14.65
C VAL A 30 5.45 1.11 -15.12
N SER A 31 4.56 0.98 -16.12
CA SER A 31 3.70 2.10 -16.48
C SER A 31 2.62 2.32 -15.41
N PRO A 32 2.18 3.58 -15.17
CA PRO A 32 1.09 3.88 -14.23
C PRO A 32 -0.17 3.06 -14.50
N LYS A 33 -0.51 2.86 -15.77
CA LYS A 33 -1.69 2.08 -16.17
C LYS A 33 -1.57 0.61 -15.75
N LEU A 34 -0.41 -0.02 -15.97
CA LEU A 34 -0.18 -1.41 -15.54
C LEU A 34 -0.20 -1.53 -14.01
N ALA A 35 0.41 -0.60 -13.29
CA ALA A 35 0.40 -0.60 -11.83
C ALA A 35 -1.04 -0.55 -11.27
N LEU A 36 -1.92 0.27 -11.83
CA LEU A 36 -3.32 0.38 -11.41
C LEU A 36 -4.21 -0.78 -11.89
N HIS A 37 -3.75 -1.58 -12.88
CA HIS A 37 -4.48 -2.78 -13.31
C HIS A 37 -4.27 -4.00 -12.41
N VAL A 38 -3.26 -3.99 -11.57
CA VAL A 38 -2.90 -5.13 -10.70
C VAL A 38 -4.10 -5.74 -9.95
N PRO A 39 -5.02 -4.95 -9.33
CA PRO A 39 -6.17 -5.53 -8.62
C PRO A 39 -7.15 -6.32 -9.49
N PHE A 40 -7.10 -6.13 -10.80
CA PHE A 40 -8.04 -6.76 -11.74
C PHE A 40 -7.47 -8.00 -12.42
N VAL A 41 -6.15 -8.20 -12.34
CA VAL A 41 -5.45 -9.26 -13.08
C VAL A 41 -4.63 -10.20 -12.20
N GLU A 42 -4.24 -9.77 -11.01
CA GLU A 42 -3.40 -10.56 -10.11
C GLU A 42 -4.24 -11.23 -9.03
N ASP A 43 -4.11 -12.56 -8.92
CA ASP A 43 -4.86 -13.36 -7.94
C ASP A 43 -4.49 -12.96 -6.49
N GLY A 44 -5.52 -12.70 -5.69
CA GLY A 44 -5.37 -12.26 -4.31
C GLY A 44 -5.03 -10.77 -4.13
N ALA A 45 -4.78 -10.01 -5.21
CA ALA A 45 -4.62 -8.57 -5.11
C ALA A 45 -5.95 -7.90 -4.78
N ARG A 46 -5.90 -6.86 -3.94
CA ARG A 46 -7.06 -6.03 -3.58
C ARG A 46 -6.77 -4.58 -3.84
N GLY A 47 -7.72 -3.90 -4.48
CA GLY A 47 -7.62 -2.48 -4.76
C GLY A 47 -8.86 -1.71 -4.32
N PHE A 48 -8.65 -0.49 -3.88
CA PHE A 48 -9.68 0.43 -3.44
C PHE A 48 -9.45 1.81 -4.06
N THR A 49 -10.55 2.48 -4.38
CA THR A 49 -10.55 3.84 -4.89
C THR A 49 -10.95 4.82 -3.81
N ILE A 50 -10.22 5.91 -3.72
CA ILE A 50 -10.55 7.07 -2.91
C ILE A 50 -11.21 8.10 -3.83
N CYS A 51 -12.43 8.51 -3.49
CA CYS A 51 -13.17 9.51 -4.23
C CYS A 51 -13.33 10.79 -3.41
N HIS A 52 -13.23 11.93 -4.09
CA HIS A 52 -13.59 13.25 -3.57
C HIS A 52 -14.63 13.89 -4.50
N ASN A 53 -15.78 14.32 -3.95
CA ASN A 53 -16.91 14.84 -4.73
C ASN A 53 -17.29 13.90 -5.91
N ASN A 54 -17.43 12.62 -5.63
CA ASN A 54 -17.75 11.55 -6.58
C ASN A 54 -16.71 11.34 -7.71
N LYS A 55 -15.56 12.01 -7.66
CA LYS A 55 -14.47 11.82 -8.62
C LYS A 55 -13.39 10.91 -8.02
N PRO A 56 -12.95 9.86 -8.72
CA PRO A 56 -11.76 9.08 -8.33
C PRO A 56 -10.52 9.98 -8.31
N ILE A 57 -9.79 9.98 -7.20
CA ILE A 57 -8.59 10.81 -7.02
C ILE A 57 -7.35 9.99 -6.65
N ALA A 58 -7.53 8.78 -6.15
CA ALA A 58 -6.44 7.86 -5.88
C ALA A 58 -6.93 6.42 -5.85
N MET A 59 -6.04 5.50 -6.12
CA MET A 59 -6.19 4.08 -5.82
C MET A 59 -5.08 3.62 -4.87
N CYS A 60 -5.43 2.72 -3.98
CA CYS A 60 -4.50 2.04 -3.10
C CYS A 60 -4.87 0.57 -2.97
N GLY A 61 -3.95 -0.24 -2.55
CA GLY A 61 -4.25 -1.64 -2.39
C GLY A 61 -3.09 -2.43 -1.82
N ILE A 62 -3.28 -3.74 -1.86
CA ILE A 62 -2.28 -4.71 -1.42
C ILE A 62 -2.22 -5.87 -2.41
N THR A 63 -1.00 -6.32 -2.69
CA THR A 63 -0.69 -7.42 -3.59
C THR A 63 0.05 -8.50 -2.80
N PRO A 64 -0.33 -9.78 -2.89
CA PRO A 64 0.43 -10.86 -2.27
C PRO A 64 1.87 -10.90 -2.80
N MET A 65 2.85 -10.96 -1.91
CA MET A 65 4.26 -11.16 -2.30
C MET A 65 4.67 -12.62 -2.17
N ASP A 66 4.18 -13.27 -1.12
CA ASP A 66 4.46 -14.67 -0.84
C ASP A 66 3.24 -15.29 -0.15
N LYS A 67 2.73 -16.38 -0.77
CA LYS A 67 1.57 -17.12 -0.24
C LYS A 67 1.90 -17.87 1.07
N TYR A 68 3.17 -18.21 1.28
CA TYR A 68 3.59 -18.99 2.44
C TYR A 68 3.94 -18.13 3.66
N MET A 69 4.45 -16.92 3.43
CA MET A 69 4.87 -16.02 4.50
C MET A 69 3.82 -14.97 4.88
N HIS A 70 2.65 -15.01 4.27
CA HIS A 70 1.59 -14.02 4.49
C HIS A 70 2.09 -12.57 4.42
N THR A 71 2.96 -12.30 3.43
CA THR A 71 3.52 -10.98 3.18
C THR A 71 2.78 -10.31 2.02
N GLY A 72 2.39 -9.05 2.22
CA GLY A 72 1.72 -8.24 1.21
C GLY A 72 2.50 -6.98 0.88
N LYS A 73 2.54 -6.61 -0.40
CA LYS A 73 3.06 -5.33 -0.87
C LYS A 73 1.93 -4.32 -0.92
N ILE A 74 2.01 -3.28 -0.07
CA ILE A 74 1.06 -2.17 -0.10
C ILE A 74 1.50 -1.14 -1.16
N TRP A 75 0.52 -0.49 -1.80
CA TRP A 75 0.78 0.54 -2.80
C TRP A 75 -0.30 1.62 -2.76
N PHE A 76 0.06 2.81 -3.25
CA PHE A 76 -0.81 3.98 -3.35
C PHE A 76 -0.37 4.83 -4.55
N LEU A 77 -1.31 5.16 -5.45
CA LEU A 77 -1.09 6.03 -6.59
C LEU A 77 -2.27 7.01 -6.70
N GLY A 78 -1.99 8.28 -6.94
CA GLY A 78 -3.04 9.30 -6.92
C GLY A 78 -2.81 10.48 -7.84
N THR A 79 -3.81 11.35 -7.87
CA THR A 79 -3.81 12.64 -8.56
C THR A 79 -3.41 13.75 -7.60
N ASP A 80 -3.17 14.97 -8.11
CA ASP A 80 -2.90 16.14 -7.26
C ASP A 80 -4.09 16.51 -6.35
N ASP A 81 -5.29 16.01 -6.66
CA ASP A 81 -6.48 16.21 -5.82
C ASP A 81 -6.40 15.54 -4.45
N VAL A 82 -5.45 14.62 -4.24
CA VAL A 82 -5.16 14.03 -2.91
C VAL A 82 -4.79 15.11 -1.89
N ASP A 83 -4.13 16.18 -2.31
CA ASP A 83 -3.77 17.30 -1.44
C ASP A 83 -4.99 18.02 -0.86
N LYS A 84 -6.14 17.98 -1.55
CA LYS A 84 -7.40 18.58 -1.05
C LYS A 84 -7.99 17.83 0.13
N ILE A 85 -7.70 16.54 0.25
CA ILE A 85 -8.24 15.65 1.29
C ILE A 85 -7.20 15.16 2.30
N TRP A 86 -5.96 15.65 2.24
CA TRP A 86 -4.85 15.09 3.00
C TRP A 86 -5.13 14.96 4.51
N LYS A 87 -5.84 15.93 5.12
CA LYS A 87 -6.20 15.88 6.55
C LYS A 87 -7.13 14.72 6.88
N SER A 88 -8.14 14.51 6.03
CA SER A 88 -9.07 13.40 6.18
C SER A 88 -8.38 12.07 5.88
N PHE A 89 -7.59 12.00 4.83
CA PHE A 89 -6.82 10.83 4.47
C PHE A 89 -5.83 10.44 5.58
N TYR A 90 -5.09 11.41 6.11
CA TYR A 90 -4.18 11.20 7.22
C TYR A 90 -4.90 10.62 8.45
N LYS A 91 -6.05 11.19 8.82
CA LYS A 91 -6.86 10.71 9.95
C LYS A 91 -7.32 9.26 9.78
N HIS A 92 -7.66 8.83 8.56
CA HIS A 92 -8.22 7.51 8.29
C HIS A 92 -7.17 6.48 7.84
N SER A 93 -5.94 6.89 7.54
CA SER A 93 -4.93 6.00 6.96
C SER A 93 -4.56 4.81 7.84
N LYS A 94 -4.59 4.96 9.17
CA LYS A 94 -4.40 3.82 10.10
C LYS A 94 -5.50 2.77 9.98
N LEU A 95 -6.75 3.22 9.83
CA LEU A 95 -7.89 2.32 9.64
C LEU A 95 -7.81 1.62 8.29
N ILE A 96 -7.44 2.35 7.23
CA ILE A 96 -7.22 1.78 5.89
C ILE A 96 -6.11 0.74 5.94
N LEU A 97 -4.99 1.03 6.60
CA LEU A 97 -3.89 0.07 6.77
C LEU A 97 -4.36 -1.19 7.51
N SER A 98 -5.06 -1.06 8.64
CA SER A 98 -5.60 -2.22 9.39
C SER A 98 -6.50 -3.08 8.52
N PHE A 99 -7.32 -2.47 7.67
CA PHE A 99 -8.23 -3.16 6.77
C PHE A 99 -7.48 -3.87 5.65
N LEU A 100 -6.48 -3.23 5.04
CA LEU A 100 -5.68 -3.83 3.96
C LEU A 100 -4.79 -4.96 4.48
N SER A 101 -4.25 -4.84 5.69
CA SER A 101 -3.30 -5.80 6.27
C SER A 101 -3.95 -6.99 6.97
N ILE A 102 -5.29 -7.11 7.00
CA ILE A 102 -6.01 -8.10 7.82
C ILE A 102 -5.58 -9.55 7.56
N ASP A 103 -5.22 -9.89 6.32
CA ASP A 103 -4.82 -11.24 5.93
C ASP A 103 -3.31 -11.46 5.93
N TYR A 104 -2.51 -10.43 6.26
CA TYR A 104 -1.06 -10.46 6.17
C TYR A 104 -0.42 -10.33 7.55
N ASP A 105 0.69 -11.04 7.75
CA ASP A 105 1.52 -10.92 8.95
C ASP A 105 2.46 -9.73 8.82
N VAL A 106 2.97 -9.50 7.60
CA VAL A 106 3.82 -8.37 7.25
C VAL A 106 3.29 -7.67 6.01
N VAL A 107 3.28 -6.35 6.05
CA VAL A 107 2.99 -5.50 4.89
C VAL A 107 4.19 -4.62 4.61
N GLU A 108 4.65 -4.58 3.37
CA GLU A 108 5.87 -3.85 3.04
C GLU A 108 5.79 -3.09 1.71
N ASN A 109 6.73 -2.20 1.51
CA ASN A 109 7.05 -1.59 0.22
C ASN A 109 8.49 -1.04 0.24
N TYR A 110 8.99 -0.68 -0.95
CA TYR A 110 10.25 0.01 -1.13
C TYR A 110 9.96 1.45 -1.57
N VAL A 111 10.51 2.42 -0.85
CA VAL A 111 10.26 3.84 -1.06
C VAL A 111 11.57 4.53 -1.37
N PRO A 112 11.64 5.42 -2.41
CA PRO A 112 12.84 6.21 -2.65
C PRO A 112 13.25 7.00 -1.41
N VAL A 113 14.55 7.05 -1.11
CA VAL A 113 15.07 7.67 0.14
C VAL A 113 14.78 9.16 0.22
N ASP A 114 14.65 9.83 -0.90
CA ASP A 114 14.34 11.26 -1.01
C ASP A 114 12.83 11.59 -0.83
N HIS A 115 11.97 10.58 -0.78
CA HIS A 115 10.53 10.76 -0.52
C HIS A 115 10.22 10.97 0.97
N HIS A 116 10.87 11.95 1.59
CA HIS A 116 10.81 12.21 3.04
C HIS A 116 9.40 12.41 3.60
N LYS A 117 8.47 13.01 2.83
CA LYS A 117 7.07 13.20 3.26
C LYS A 117 6.35 11.86 3.37
N THR A 118 6.52 10.99 2.38
CA THR A 118 5.94 9.63 2.35
C THR A 118 6.50 8.78 3.49
N ILE A 119 7.82 8.77 3.68
CA ILE A 119 8.48 8.01 4.75
C ILE A 119 7.99 8.47 6.12
N ARG A 120 7.86 9.77 6.36
CA ARG A 120 7.35 10.33 7.62
C ARG A 120 5.90 9.94 7.88
N TRP A 121 5.06 9.99 6.85
CA TRP A 121 3.66 9.54 6.94
C TRP A 121 3.57 8.05 7.24
N LEU A 122 4.34 7.20 6.55
CA LEU A 122 4.37 5.75 6.80
C LEU A 122 4.80 5.44 8.23
N LYS A 123 5.85 6.09 8.75
CA LYS A 123 6.24 5.97 10.16
C LYS A 123 5.10 6.34 11.12
N TRP A 124 4.37 7.41 10.81
CA TRP A 124 3.27 7.85 11.64
C TRP A 124 2.09 6.85 11.68
N ILE A 125 1.80 6.16 10.56
CA ILE A 125 0.75 5.13 10.55
C ILE A 125 1.19 3.80 11.15
N GLY A 126 2.48 3.61 11.44
CA GLY A 126 3.02 2.46 12.16
C GLY A 126 4.05 1.62 11.40
N PHE A 127 4.49 2.07 10.22
CA PHE A 127 5.59 1.40 9.52
C PHE A 127 6.93 1.66 10.19
N GLU A 128 7.77 0.64 10.21
CA GLU A 128 9.19 0.74 10.47
C GLU A 128 9.96 0.94 9.18
N VAL A 129 11.10 1.61 9.25
CA VAL A 129 12.01 1.82 8.12
C VAL A 129 13.28 1.06 8.39
N GLU A 130 13.64 0.18 7.48
CA GLU A 130 14.86 -0.60 7.58
C GLU A 130 16.08 0.29 7.37
N ASN A 131 17.15 0.04 8.14
CA ASN A 131 18.39 0.82 8.02
C ASN A 131 19.21 0.47 6.78
N GLN A 132 18.89 -0.66 6.12
CA GLN A 132 19.55 -1.08 4.89
C GLN A 132 19.00 -0.30 3.71
N GLN A 133 19.90 0.11 2.82
CA GLN A 133 19.56 0.75 1.55
C GLN A 133 19.58 -0.29 0.43
N TYR A 134 18.63 -0.13 -0.49
CA TYR A 134 18.47 -0.98 -1.66
C TYR A 134 18.64 -0.13 -2.92
N PHE A 135 19.24 -0.70 -3.95
CA PHE A 135 19.44 -0.01 -5.22
C PHE A 135 18.62 -0.70 -6.30
N ILE A 136 17.74 0.06 -6.95
CA ILE A 136 16.99 -0.37 -8.12
C ILE A 136 17.34 0.59 -9.24
N ASP A 137 17.96 0.09 -10.31
CA ASP A 137 18.40 0.87 -11.47
C ASP A 137 19.13 2.18 -11.09
N HIS A 138 20.14 2.07 -10.21
CA HIS A 138 20.96 3.17 -9.66
C HIS A 138 20.22 4.16 -8.73
N HIS A 139 18.94 3.95 -8.45
CA HIS A 139 18.19 4.73 -7.47
C HIS A 139 18.16 4.04 -6.11
N GLU A 140 18.25 4.85 -5.07
CA GLU A 140 18.34 4.39 -3.68
C GLU A 140 16.96 4.33 -3.04
N PHE A 141 16.62 3.17 -2.46
CA PHE A 141 15.37 2.89 -1.77
C PHE A 141 15.61 2.42 -0.34
N VAL A 142 14.65 2.66 0.52
CA VAL A 142 14.53 2.00 1.83
C VAL A 142 13.32 1.09 1.84
N ARG A 143 13.45 -0.07 2.48
CA ARG A 143 12.32 -0.93 2.79
C ARG A 143 11.56 -0.34 3.97
N VAL A 144 10.23 -0.22 3.81
CA VAL A 144 9.29 0.11 4.88
C VAL A 144 8.40 -1.09 5.12
N PHE A 145 8.16 -1.44 6.38
CA PHE A 145 7.36 -2.61 6.72
C PHE A 145 6.51 -2.38 7.96
N TYR A 146 5.37 -3.05 8.01
CA TYR A 146 4.43 -3.05 9.12
C TYR A 146 4.14 -4.48 9.54
N CYS A 147 4.38 -4.81 10.81
CA CYS A 147 4.04 -6.11 11.39
C CYS A 147 2.66 -6.05 12.02
N ASN A 148 1.75 -6.93 11.59
CA ASN A 148 0.40 -7.02 12.14
C ASN A 148 0.39 -7.86 13.44
N LEU A 149 0.76 -7.22 14.56
CA LEU A 149 0.88 -7.87 15.86
C LEU A 149 -0.42 -8.56 16.33
N ASN A 150 -1.59 -8.04 15.96
CA ASN A 150 -2.88 -8.64 16.33
C ASN A 150 -3.05 -10.06 15.78
N LYS A 151 -2.43 -10.35 14.64
CA LYS A 151 -2.47 -11.68 14.02
C LYS A 151 -1.44 -12.62 14.65
N PHE A 152 -0.28 -12.11 15.05
CA PHE A 152 0.73 -12.86 15.76
C PHE A 152 0.23 -13.40 17.10
N GLU A 153 -0.48 -12.58 17.89
CA GLU A 153 -1.05 -12.99 19.17
C GLU A 153 -2.19 -14.01 19.00
N SER A 154 -3.02 -13.89 17.97
CA SER A 154 -4.11 -14.85 17.71
C SER A 154 -3.57 -16.21 17.28
N ASN A 155 -2.50 -16.27 16.49
CA ASN A 155 -1.88 -17.52 16.07
C ASN A 155 -1.16 -18.22 17.22
N ASN A 156 -0.51 -17.50 18.13
CA ASN A 156 0.13 -18.06 19.31
C ASN A 156 -0.90 -18.62 20.30
N ARG A 157 -2.05 -17.98 20.50
CA ARG A 157 -3.13 -18.51 21.36
C ARG A 157 -3.78 -19.79 20.81
N LEU A 158 -3.73 -20.02 19.50
CA LEU A 158 -4.23 -21.24 18.88
C LEU A 158 -3.23 -22.41 19.02
N SER A 159 -1.93 -22.13 19.10
CA SER A 159 -0.90 -23.16 19.30
C SER A 159 -0.77 -23.61 20.75
N GLU A 160 -1.28 -22.85 21.72
CA GLU A 160 -1.26 -23.16 23.15
C GLU A 160 -2.52 -23.91 23.66
N ARG A 161 -3.40 -24.38 22.78
CA ARG A 161 -4.52 -25.24 23.23
C ARG A 161 -3.98 -26.56 23.75
N PRO A 162 -4.20 -26.91 25.02
CA PRO A 162 -3.76 -28.20 25.54
C PRO A 162 -4.49 -29.31 24.79
N VAL A 163 -3.72 -30.28 24.31
CA VAL A 163 -4.27 -31.54 23.83
C VAL A 163 -4.88 -32.24 25.02
N LEU A 164 -6.20 -32.24 25.13
CA LEU A 164 -6.94 -33.04 26.11
C LEU A 164 -6.78 -34.51 25.69
N HIS A 165 -6.03 -35.24 26.48
CA HIS A 165 -5.96 -36.70 26.42
C HIS A 165 -7.19 -37.34 27.07
#